data_01d145d99182effc75798b61aae52378
#
_entry.id   01d145d99182effc75798b61aae52378
#
_cell.length_a   1.000
_cell.length_b   1.000
_cell.length_c   1.000
_cell.angle_alpha   90.00
_cell.angle_beta   90.00
_cell.angle_gamma   90.00
#
_symmetry.space_group_name_H-M   'P 1'
#
loop_
_entity.id
_entity.type
_entity.pdbx_description
1 polymer ?
#
loop_
_entity_poly.entity_id
_entity_poly.type
_entity_poly.pdbx_seq_one_letter_code
_entity_poly.pdbx_strand_id
1 'polypeptide(L)'
;MQLELQNVSKKVGNSFHISDVSLTFTAGTLNILLGPTLSGKTSLMRLMAGLDQPTTGRIVVDGRDVTGMAVQKRKVAMVYQQFINYPNLSVYENIASPLRIAKAPKAEIDRTVYEIAKMLKLTDMLGRSPQELSGGQQQRTALARALAKGAELVLLDEPLANLDYKLREELREELPRIFSATGAIFVYATTEPSEALLLGGNTATLHQGRVSQFGPTIEVFRRPANIITAQTFSDPPMNILRVTKLIFTML
;
A
#
# COMPACT_ATOMS: atom_id res chain seq x y z
N MET A 1 3.26 -16.87 1.39
CA MET A 1 4.33 -15.85 1.46
C MET A 1 4.26 -15.11 2.77
N GLN A 2 5.39 -14.83 3.39
CA GLN A 2 5.57 -13.95 4.55
C GLN A 2 6.65 -12.94 4.21
N LEU A 3 6.41 -11.66 4.50
CA LEU A 3 7.38 -10.58 4.35
C LEU A 3 7.73 -10.05 5.74
N GLU A 4 9.00 -10.01 6.07
CA GLU A 4 9.50 -9.50 7.34
C GLU A 4 10.47 -8.35 7.12
N LEU A 5 10.27 -7.28 7.84
CA LEU A 5 11.22 -6.18 8.02
C LEU A 5 11.87 -6.38 9.40
N GLN A 6 13.19 -6.51 9.46
CA GLN A 6 13.94 -6.79 10.69
C GLN A 6 14.89 -5.62 10.99
N ASN A 7 14.51 -4.75 11.93
CA ASN A 7 15.25 -3.55 12.39
C ASN A 7 15.71 -2.65 11.22
N VAL A 8 14.80 -2.46 10.24
CA VAL A 8 15.09 -1.75 9.01
C VAL A 8 15.20 -0.26 9.27
N SER A 9 16.32 0.35 8.87
CA SER A 9 16.51 1.80 8.88
C SER A 9 17.00 2.28 7.53
N LYS A 10 16.60 3.51 7.16
CA LYS A 10 17.04 4.19 5.94
C LYS A 10 17.45 5.62 6.28
N LYS A 11 18.71 5.90 6.06
CA LYS A 11 19.30 7.25 6.18
C LYS A 11 19.48 7.85 4.78
N VAL A 12 19.12 9.12 4.62
CA VAL A 12 19.35 9.92 3.40
C VAL A 12 20.01 11.22 3.84
N GLY A 13 21.24 11.42 3.41
CA GLY A 13 22.07 12.48 3.97
C GLY A 13 22.26 12.30 5.48
N ASN A 14 21.90 13.31 6.26
CA ASN A 14 21.99 13.27 7.73
C ASN A 14 20.67 12.89 8.43
N SER A 15 19.59 12.65 7.68
CA SER A 15 18.26 12.41 8.23
C SER A 15 17.84 10.95 8.09
N PHE A 16 17.17 10.39 9.10
CA PHE A 16 16.52 9.10 9.00
C PHE A 16 15.14 9.26 8.38
N HIS A 17 14.93 8.62 7.22
CA HIS A 17 13.60 8.51 6.60
C HIS A 17 12.81 7.34 7.18
N ILE A 18 13.50 6.28 7.58
CA ILE A 18 12.97 5.12 8.31
C ILE A 18 13.95 4.80 9.43
N SER A 19 13.45 4.50 10.60
CA SER A 19 14.27 4.26 11.80
C SER A 19 13.73 3.06 12.57
N ASP A 20 14.51 1.97 12.57
CA ASP A 20 14.32 0.77 13.38
C ASP A 20 12.93 0.14 13.24
N VAL A 21 12.50 -0.09 12.00
CA VAL A 21 11.19 -0.67 11.70
C VAL A 21 11.29 -2.19 11.63
N SER A 22 10.47 -2.86 12.46
CA SER A 22 10.26 -4.30 12.41
C SER A 22 8.76 -4.57 12.24
N LEU A 23 8.40 -5.26 11.15
CA LEU A 23 7.03 -5.59 10.77
C LEU A 23 7.00 -6.96 10.10
N THR A 24 5.91 -7.68 10.28
CA THR A 24 5.66 -8.96 9.60
C THR A 24 4.30 -8.92 8.91
N PHE A 25 4.29 -9.23 7.62
CA PHE A 25 3.10 -9.33 6.79
C PHE A 25 2.94 -10.74 6.27
N THR A 26 1.71 -11.26 6.26
CA THR A 26 1.41 -12.62 5.81
C THR A 26 0.54 -12.62 4.55
N ALA A 27 0.62 -13.69 3.76
CA ALA A 27 -0.18 -13.86 2.55
C ALA A 27 -1.69 -13.74 2.84
N GLY A 28 -2.42 -13.19 1.87
CA GLY A 28 -3.86 -12.98 1.98
C GLY A 28 -4.27 -11.88 2.96
N THR A 29 -3.33 -11.05 3.44
CA THR A 29 -3.63 -9.94 4.35
C THR A 29 -3.54 -8.59 3.64
N LEU A 30 -4.43 -7.69 4.04
CA LEU A 30 -4.34 -6.27 3.75
C LEU A 30 -3.68 -5.57 4.94
N ASN A 31 -2.63 -4.82 4.66
CA ASN A 31 -1.88 -4.09 5.67
C ASN A 31 -1.83 -2.62 5.29
N ILE A 32 -2.22 -1.75 6.20
CA ILE A 32 -2.32 -0.33 5.97
C ILE A 32 -1.16 0.38 6.64
N LEU A 33 -0.49 1.26 5.92
CA LEU A 33 0.48 2.20 6.44
C LEU A 33 -0.24 3.53 6.61
N LEU A 34 -0.67 3.85 7.82
CA LEU A 34 -1.38 5.08 8.13
C LEU A 34 -0.44 6.09 8.79
N GLY A 35 -0.48 7.32 8.31
CA GLY A 35 0.32 8.40 8.91
C GLY A 35 0.31 9.67 8.06
N PRO A 36 0.68 10.81 8.63
CA PRO A 36 0.71 12.08 7.91
C PRO A 36 1.69 12.05 6.73
N THR A 37 1.60 13.06 5.87
CA THR A 37 2.59 13.27 4.81
C THR A 37 3.99 13.36 5.43
N LEU A 38 4.99 12.79 4.74
CA LEU A 38 6.38 12.69 5.20
C LEU A 38 6.60 11.78 6.42
N SER A 39 5.64 10.98 6.85
CA SER A 39 5.84 10.01 7.94
C SER A 39 6.74 8.81 7.57
N GLY A 40 7.07 8.63 6.29
CA GLY A 40 7.95 7.56 5.81
C GLY A 40 7.24 6.44 5.04
N LYS A 41 5.91 6.52 4.79
CA LYS A 41 5.13 5.48 4.11
C LYS A 41 5.74 5.06 2.77
N THR A 42 5.90 6.00 1.86
CA THR A 42 6.51 5.76 0.53
C THR A 42 7.94 5.21 0.64
N SER A 43 8.76 5.74 1.56
CA SER A 43 10.13 5.24 1.77
C SER A 43 10.13 3.79 2.24
N LEU A 44 9.24 3.41 3.16
CA LEU A 44 9.10 2.04 3.63
C LEU A 44 8.65 1.10 2.50
N MET A 45 7.68 1.53 1.69
CA MET A 45 7.21 0.76 0.53
C MET A 45 8.32 0.56 -0.52
N ARG A 46 9.13 1.59 -0.79
CA ARG A 46 10.26 1.49 -1.72
C ARG A 46 11.33 0.48 -1.23
N LEU A 47 11.56 0.41 0.08
CA LEU A 47 12.42 -0.61 0.70
C LEU A 47 11.83 -2.01 0.53
N MET A 48 10.54 -2.21 0.81
CA MET A 48 9.84 -3.49 0.60
C MET A 48 9.88 -3.92 -0.88
N ALA A 49 9.70 -2.96 -1.80
CA ALA A 49 9.79 -3.23 -3.24
C ALA A 49 11.19 -3.62 -3.70
N GLY A 50 12.25 -3.25 -2.95
CA GLY A 50 13.63 -3.38 -3.38
C GLY A 50 14.06 -2.31 -4.38
N LEU A 51 13.34 -1.19 -4.44
CA LEU A 51 13.72 0.00 -5.21
C LEU A 51 14.80 0.81 -4.48
N ASP A 52 14.76 0.77 -3.17
CA ASP A 52 15.79 1.34 -2.30
C ASP A 52 16.38 0.23 -1.42
N GLN A 53 17.63 0.44 -0.97
CA GLN A 53 18.26 -0.45 -0.01
C GLN A 53 18.25 0.19 1.39
N PRO A 54 17.99 -0.57 2.45
CA PRO A 54 18.11 -0.07 3.81
C PRO A 54 19.57 0.26 4.14
N THR A 55 19.78 1.18 5.07
CA THR A 55 21.12 1.48 5.61
C THR A 55 21.52 0.42 6.64
N THR A 56 20.55 -0.05 7.43
CA THR A 56 20.71 -1.16 8.38
C THR A 56 19.45 -2.02 8.41
N GLY A 57 19.56 -3.21 8.96
CA GLY A 57 18.45 -4.18 9.03
C GLY A 57 18.34 -5.05 7.79
N ARG A 58 17.34 -5.90 7.76
CA ARG A 58 17.12 -6.88 6.69
C ARG A 58 15.66 -6.96 6.27
N ILE A 59 15.45 -7.33 5.02
CA ILE A 59 14.14 -7.64 4.44
C ILE A 59 14.15 -9.11 4.06
N VAL A 60 13.24 -9.87 4.65
CA VAL A 60 13.19 -11.32 4.53
C VAL A 60 11.85 -11.73 3.90
N VAL A 61 11.88 -12.63 2.93
CA VAL A 61 10.69 -13.22 2.31
C VAL A 61 10.78 -14.73 2.45
N ASP A 62 9.79 -15.33 3.12
CA ASP A 62 9.74 -16.77 3.39
C ASP A 62 11.07 -17.33 3.96
N GLY A 63 11.64 -16.63 4.94
CA GLY A 63 12.91 -16.97 5.58
C GLY A 63 14.16 -16.64 4.76
N ARG A 64 14.02 -16.16 3.52
CA ARG A 64 15.14 -15.81 2.64
C ARG A 64 15.42 -14.29 2.71
N ASP A 65 16.67 -13.93 2.97
CA ASP A 65 17.11 -12.53 2.89
C ASP A 65 17.09 -12.05 1.43
N VAL A 66 16.29 -11.00 1.18
CA VAL A 66 16.15 -10.36 -0.14
C VAL A 66 16.63 -8.91 -0.14
N THR A 67 17.31 -8.45 0.91
CA THR A 67 17.68 -7.05 1.13
C THR A 67 18.40 -6.43 -0.08
N GLY A 68 19.40 -7.11 -0.63
CA GLY A 68 20.15 -6.65 -1.81
C GLY A 68 19.62 -7.14 -3.15
N MET A 69 18.47 -7.84 -3.16
CA MET A 69 17.93 -8.41 -4.40
C MET A 69 17.32 -7.32 -5.27
N ALA A 70 17.72 -7.28 -6.54
CA ALA A 70 17.17 -6.36 -7.54
C ALA A 70 15.64 -6.55 -7.71
N VAL A 71 14.91 -5.45 -7.86
CA VAL A 71 13.45 -5.43 -7.95
C VAL A 71 12.89 -6.33 -9.07
N GLN A 72 13.62 -6.47 -10.19
CA GLN A 72 13.22 -7.33 -11.31
C GLN A 72 13.17 -8.82 -10.94
N LYS A 73 13.89 -9.22 -9.89
CA LYS A 73 13.92 -10.59 -9.37
C LYS A 73 12.91 -10.83 -8.25
N ARG A 74 12.18 -9.78 -7.83
CA ARG A 74 11.14 -9.86 -6.79
C ARG A 74 9.76 -9.95 -7.43
N LYS A 75 8.90 -10.76 -6.86
CA LYS A 75 7.49 -10.86 -7.26
C LYS A 75 6.65 -9.74 -6.62
N VAL A 76 7.01 -8.50 -6.90
CA VAL A 76 6.40 -7.29 -6.35
C VAL A 76 5.79 -6.44 -7.44
N ALA A 77 4.64 -5.82 -7.17
CA ALA A 77 4.08 -4.74 -7.96
C ALA A 77 3.92 -3.51 -7.07
N MET A 78 4.16 -2.33 -7.62
CA MET A 78 3.96 -1.06 -6.94
C MET A 78 3.16 -0.12 -7.82
N VAL A 79 2.09 0.42 -7.25
CA VAL A 79 1.27 1.50 -7.83
C VAL A 79 1.60 2.76 -7.05
N TYR A 80 2.13 3.75 -7.75
CA TYR A 80 2.47 5.05 -7.18
C TYR A 80 1.23 5.95 -7.08
N GLN A 81 1.29 6.95 -6.23
CA GLN A 81 0.27 8.01 -6.12
C GLN A 81 -0.01 8.68 -7.47
N GLN A 82 1.02 8.91 -8.28
CA GLN A 82 0.86 9.27 -9.67
C GLN A 82 0.75 7.98 -10.48
N PHE A 83 -0.46 7.67 -10.95
CA PHE A 83 -0.68 6.48 -11.77
C PHE A 83 0.02 6.59 -13.11
N ILE A 84 1.11 5.86 -13.24
CA ILE A 84 1.93 5.84 -14.44
C ILE A 84 1.37 4.75 -15.37
N ASN A 85 0.70 5.15 -16.43
CA ASN A 85 0.33 4.28 -17.53
C ASN A 85 1.27 4.51 -18.73
N TYR A 86 1.42 3.51 -19.59
CA TYR A 86 2.15 3.64 -20.84
C TYR A 86 1.28 4.42 -21.83
N PRO A 87 1.62 5.68 -22.19
CA PRO A 87 0.72 6.57 -22.92
C PRO A 87 0.47 6.12 -24.37
N ASN A 88 1.42 5.38 -24.95
CA ASN A 88 1.36 4.89 -26.32
C ASN A 88 0.72 3.50 -26.45
N LEU A 89 0.25 2.92 -25.36
CA LEU A 89 -0.41 1.61 -25.31
C LEU A 89 -1.87 1.80 -24.95
N SER A 90 -2.75 1.00 -25.56
CA SER A 90 -4.16 0.92 -25.13
C SER A 90 -4.30 0.42 -23.69
N VAL A 91 -5.48 0.53 -23.10
CA VAL A 91 -5.79 -0.06 -21.78
C VAL A 91 -5.51 -1.56 -21.79
N TYR A 92 -5.96 -2.27 -22.83
CA TYR A 92 -5.66 -3.69 -23.00
C TYR A 92 -4.15 -3.95 -22.97
N GLU A 93 -3.38 -3.22 -23.73
CA GLU A 93 -1.94 -3.39 -23.83
C GLU A 93 -1.21 -3.01 -22.55
N ASN A 94 -1.68 -1.98 -21.84
CA ASN A 94 -1.18 -1.64 -20.52
C ASN A 94 -1.33 -2.82 -19.57
N ILE A 95 -2.53 -3.41 -19.48
CA ILE A 95 -2.81 -4.57 -18.61
C ILE A 95 -2.02 -5.80 -19.08
N ALA A 96 -1.94 -6.05 -20.37
CA ALA A 96 -1.22 -7.18 -20.96
C ALA A 96 0.31 -7.09 -20.81
N SER A 97 0.86 -5.88 -20.61
CA SER A 97 2.31 -5.65 -20.66
C SER A 97 3.14 -6.55 -19.73
N PRO A 98 2.81 -6.79 -18.45
CA PRO A 98 3.59 -7.68 -17.60
C PRO A 98 3.52 -9.14 -18.05
N LEU A 99 2.38 -9.58 -18.58
CA LEU A 99 2.20 -10.94 -19.10
C LEU A 99 3.01 -11.18 -20.38
N ARG A 100 3.07 -10.16 -21.26
CA ARG A 100 3.93 -10.21 -22.45
C ARG A 100 5.42 -10.30 -22.07
N ILE A 101 5.86 -9.55 -21.08
CA ILE A 101 7.23 -9.61 -20.55
C ILE A 101 7.52 -11.02 -20.00
N ALA A 102 6.54 -11.62 -19.31
CA ALA A 102 6.63 -13.00 -18.82
C ALA A 102 6.51 -14.06 -19.93
N LYS A 103 6.31 -13.65 -21.21
CA LYS A 103 6.13 -14.54 -22.36
C LYS A 103 4.95 -15.51 -22.22
N ALA A 104 3.88 -15.07 -21.55
CA ALA A 104 2.66 -15.86 -21.41
C ALA A 104 2.00 -16.12 -22.78
N PRO A 105 1.33 -17.28 -22.98
CA PRO A 105 0.57 -17.56 -24.18
C PRO A 105 -0.53 -16.54 -24.43
N LYS A 106 -0.82 -16.21 -25.69
CA LYS A 106 -1.84 -15.21 -26.06
C LYS A 106 -3.20 -15.50 -25.42
N ALA A 107 -3.64 -16.74 -25.43
CA ALA A 107 -4.92 -17.12 -24.83
C ALA A 107 -4.98 -16.85 -23.32
N GLU A 108 -3.88 -17.02 -22.61
CA GLU A 108 -3.75 -16.69 -21.18
C GLU A 108 -3.77 -15.16 -20.96
N ILE A 109 -3.05 -14.42 -21.81
CA ILE A 109 -3.07 -12.95 -21.78
C ILE A 109 -4.48 -12.43 -21.96
N ASP A 110 -5.19 -12.88 -23.02
CA ASP A 110 -6.55 -12.45 -23.33
C ASP A 110 -7.47 -12.74 -22.14
N ARG A 111 -7.47 -13.96 -21.62
CA ARG A 111 -8.28 -14.35 -20.47
C ARG A 111 -8.02 -13.46 -19.26
N THR A 112 -6.75 -13.32 -18.85
CA THR A 112 -6.37 -12.54 -17.66
C THR A 112 -6.71 -11.06 -17.80
N VAL A 113 -6.48 -10.47 -18.98
CA VAL A 113 -6.83 -9.07 -19.25
C VAL A 113 -8.33 -8.85 -19.13
N TYR A 114 -9.15 -9.71 -19.73
CA TYR A 114 -10.61 -9.56 -19.67
C TYR A 114 -11.18 -9.80 -18.27
N GLU A 115 -10.66 -10.78 -17.52
CA GLU A 115 -11.03 -11.03 -16.13
C GLU A 115 -10.75 -9.81 -15.24
N ILE A 116 -9.55 -9.25 -15.32
CA ILE A 116 -9.15 -8.08 -14.53
C ILE A 116 -9.89 -6.83 -14.99
N ALA A 117 -10.06 -6.63 -16.30
CA ALA A 117 -10.81 -5.49 -16.83
C ALA A 117 -12.28 -5.52 -16.39
N LYS A 118 -12.91 -6.70 -16.35
CA LYS A 118 -14.27 -6.88 -15.83
C LYS A 118 -14.33 -6.54 -14.34
N MET A 119 -13.39 -7.04 -13.55
CA MET A 119 -13.28 -6.79 -12.11
C MET A 119 -13.16 -5.29 -11.80
N LEU A 120 -12.39 -4.54 -12.61
CA LEU A 120 -12.14 -3.12 -12.43
C LEU A 120 -13.04 -2.21 -13.30
N LYS A 121 -14.11 -2.75 -13.91
CA LYS A 121 -15.06 -2.00 -14.76
C LYS A 121 -14.36 -1.23 -15.90
N LEU A 122 -13.39 -1.87 -16.56
CA LEU A 122 -12.61 -1.30 -17.67
C LEU A 122 -12.91 -1.94 -19.03
N THR A 123 -13.84 -2.91 -19.10
CA THR A 123 -14.10 -3.71 -20.30
C THR A 123 -14.37 -2.85 -21.53
N ASP A 124 -15.21 -1.83 -21.41
CA ASP A 124 -15.60 -0.93 -22.51
C ASP A 124 -14.48 0.08 -22.88
N MET A 125 -13.40 0.10 -22.10
CA MET A 125 -12.28 1.02 -22.27
C MET A 125 -11.03 0.35 -22.84
N LEU A 126 -11.06 -0.98 -23.05
CA LEU A 126 -9.87 -1.77 -23.41
C LEU A 126 -9.17 -1.26 -24.70
N GLY A 127 -9.92 -0.73 -25.65
CA GLY A 127 -9.36 -0.16 -26.89
C GLY A 127 -8.84 1.26 -26.79
N ARG A 128 -9.13 1.98 -25.69
CA ARG A 128 -8.77 3.39 -25.53
C ARG A 128 -7.32 3.56 -25.09
N SER A 129 -6.74 4.71 -25.45
CA SER A 129 -5.46 5.15 -24.89
C SER A 129 -5.66 5.76 -23.49
N PRO A 130 -4.64 5.79 -22.62
CA PRO A 130 -4.74 6.42 -21.30
C PRO A 130 -5.16 7.89 -21.34
N GLN A 131 -4.84 8.61 -22.41
CA GLN A 131 -5.19 10.02 -22.57
C GLN A 131 -6.70 10.27 -22.79
N GLU A 132 -7.43 9.24 -23.21
CA GLU A 132 -8.89 9.27 -23.41
C GLU A 132 -9.66 8.85 -22.16
N LEU A 133 -8.96 8.58 -21.07
CA LEU A 133 -9.53 8.10 -19.82
C LEU A 133 -9.64 9.21 -18.77
N SER A 134 -10.69 9.14 -17.94
CA SER A 134 -10.74 9.92 -16.69
C SER A 134 -9.62 9.51 -15.74
N GLY A 135 -9.27 10.37 -14.77
CA GLY A 135 -8.25 10.06 -13.76
C GLY A 135 -8.49 8.73 -13.05
N GLY A 136 -9.73 8.43 -12.67
CA GLY A 136 -10.08 7.17 -12.04
C GLY A 136 -9.98 5.95 -12.96
N GLN A 137 -10.26 6.10 -14.26
CA GLN A 137 -10.05 5.02 -15.23
C GLN A 137 -8.57 4.76 -15.45
N GLN A 138 -7.73 5.80 -15.48
CA GLN A 138 -6.28 5.69 -15.55
C GLN A 138 -5.72 4.96 -14.32
N GLN A 139 -6.21 5.29 -13.14
CA GLN A 139 -5.81 4.65 -11.89
C GLN A 139 -6.20 3.18 -11.85
N ARG A 140 -7.44 2.84 -12.22
CA ARG A 140 -7.87 1.45 -12.37
C ARG A 140 -7.03 0.69 -13.39
N THR A 141 -6.60 1.34 -14.47
CA THR A 141 -5.68 0.75 -15.46
C THR A 141 -4.32 0.43 -14.85
N ALA A 142 -3.75 1.33 -14.03
CA ALA A 142 -2.50 1.10 -13.33
C ALA A 142 -2.62 -0.05 -12.30
N LEU A 143 -3.73 -0.09 -11.56
CA LEU A 143 -4.04 -1.19 -10.64
C LEU A 143 -4.22 -2.52 -11.40
N ALA A 144 -4.96 -2.51 -12.51
CA ALA A 144 -5.16 -3.68 -13.38
C ALA A 144 -3.81 -4.27 -13.84
N ARG A 145 -2.88 -3.41 -14.25
CA ARG A 145 -1.54 -3.83 -14.64
C ARG A 145 -0.75 -4.45 -13.48
N ALA A 146 -0.89 -3.90 -12.27
CA ALA A 146 -0.24 -4.46 -11.08
C ALA A 146 -0.79 -5.86 -10.73
N LEU A 147 -2.11 -6.05 -10.84
CA LEU A 147 -2.77 -7.34 -10.62
C LEU A 147 -2.40 -8.36 -11.70
N ALA A 148 -2.36 -7.94 -12.98
CA ALA A 148 -1.97 -8.81 -14.10
C ALA A 148 -0.55 -9.35 -13.98
N LYS A 149 0.32 -8.68 -13.24
CA LYS A 149 1.68 -9.16 -12.97
C LYS A 149 1.72 -10.44 -12.14
N GLY A 150 0.63 -10.79 -11.43
CA GLY A 150 0.61 -11.93 -10.53
C GLY A 150 1.61 -11.80 -9.38
N ALA A 151 1.79 -10.57 -8.87
CA ALA A 151 2.73 -10.28 -7.80
C ALA A 151 2.26 -10.88 -6.47
N GLU A 152 3.19 -11.41 -5.70
CA GLU A 152 2.93 -11.92 -4.34
C GLU A 152 2.90 -10.80 -3.29
N LEU A 153 3.48 -9.63 -3.61
CA LEU A 153 3.46 -8.40 -2.84
C LEU A 153 2.96 -7.26 -3.71
N VAL A 154 1.88 -6.62 -3.33
CA VAL A 154 1.29 -5.47 -4.04
C VAL A 154 1.32 -4.26 -3.12
N LEU A 155 2.02 -3.22 -3.54
CA LEU A 155 2.22 -1.98 -2.81
C LEU A 155 1.43 -0.86 -3.48
N LEU A 156 0.56 -0.19 -2.73
CA LEU A 156 -0.36 0.84 -3.23
C LEU A 156 -0.11 2.14 -2.45
N ASP A 157 0.56 3.09 -3.09
CA ASP A 157 0.95 4.36 -2.46
C ASP A 157 -0.11 5.44 -2.72
N GLU A 158 -0.95 5.70 -1.73
CA GLU A 158 -2.08 6.64 -1.75
C GLU A 158 -2.95 6.48 -3.02
N PRO A 159 -3.42 5.25 -3.33
CA PRO A 159 -3.99 4.95 -4.64
C PRO A 159 -5.34 5.62 -4.90
N LEU A 160 -5.98 6.26 -3.92
CA LEU A 160 -7.27 6.92 -4.06
C LEU A 160 -7.20 8.46 -3.90
N ALA A 161 -6.01 9.02 -3.63
CA ALA A 161 -5.86 10.43 -3.27
C ALA A 161 -6.33 11.44 -4.34
N ASN A 162 -6.23 11.08 -5.62
CA ASN A 162 -6.53 11.99 -6.74
C ASN A 162 -7.89 11.71 -7.40
N LEU A 163 -8.79 11.01 -6.71
CA LEU A 163 -10.11 10.67 -7.23
C LEU A 163 -11.19 11.60 -6.69
N ASP A 164 -12.23 11.80 -7.50
CA ASP A 164 -13.47 12.39 -7.01
C ASP A 164 -14.12 11.52 -5.91
N TYR A 165 -14.95 12.15 -5.09
CA TYR A 165 -15.55 11.49 -3.93
C TYR A 165 -16.33 10.22 -4.29
N LYS A 166 -17.18 10.27 -5.33
CA LYS A 166 -18.04 9.16 -5.72
C LYS A 166 -17.23 7.93 -6.14
N LEU A 167 -16.23 8.16 -6.98
CA LEU A 167 -15.36 7.10 -7.49
C LEU A 167 -14.48 6.50 -6.37
N ARG A 168 -14.04 7.35 -5.44
CA ARG A 168 -13.28 6.92 -4.27
C ARG A 168 -14.10 5.95 -3.40
N GLU A 169 -15.37 6.29 -3.11
CA GLU A 169 -16.26 5.40 -2.35
C GLU A 169 -16.50 4.07 -3.08
N GLU A 170 -16.79 4.10 -4.38
CA GLU A 170 -16.97 2.87 -5.17
C GLU A 170 -15.74 1.95 -5.09
N LEU A 171 -14.54 2.50 -5.24
CA LEU A 171 -13.31 1.73 -5.18
C LEU A 171 -12.99 1.22 -3.76
N ARG A 172 -13.28 2.00 -2.73
CA ARG A 172 -13.12 1.57 -1.33
C ARG A 172 -13.92 0.31 -1.00
N GLU A 173 -15.13 0.19 -1.53
CA GLU A 173 -15.97 -1.00 -1.34
C GLU A 173 -15.48 -2.21 -2.16
N GLU A 174 -14.90 -1.99 -3.34
CA GLU A 174 -14.44 -3.04 -4.24
C GLU A 174 -13.06 -3.60 -3.89
N LEU A 175 -12.13 -2.75 -3.46
CA LEU A 175 -10.74 -3.13 -3.20
C LEU A 175 -10.58 -4.31 -2.22
N PRO A 176 -11.28 -4.40 -1.08
CA PRO A 176 -11.14 -5.54 -0.17
C PRO A 176 -11.49 -6.87 -0.82
N ARG A 177 -12.51 -6.90 -1.71
CA ARG A 177 -12.91 -8.09 -2.46
C ARG A 177 -11.84 -8.50 -3.47
N ILE A 178 -11.24 -7.52 -4.16
CA ILE A 178 -10.16 -7.74 -5.10
C ILE A 178 -8.94 -8.31 -4.36
N PHE A 179 -8.58 -7.73 -3.21
CA PHE A 179 -7.41 -8.15 -2.44
C PHE A 179 -7.57 -9.56 -1.89
N SER A 180 -8.74 -9.91 -1.35
CA SER A 180 -8.99 -11.24 -0.81
C SER A 180 -8.96 -12.36 -1.87
N ALA A 181 -9.28 -12.04 -3.13
CA ALA A 181 -9.33 -13.02 -4.21
C ALA A 181 -7.93 -13.46 -4.71
N THR A 182 -6.87 -12.72 -4.44
CA THR A 182 -5.55 -12.95 -5.04
C THR A 182 -4.59 -13.74 -4.16
N GLY A 183 -4.81 -13.81 -2.85
CA GLY A 183 -3.89 -14.43 -1.88
C GLY A 183 -2.55 -13.71 -1.71
N ALA A 184 -2.35 -12.54 -2.33
CA ALA A 184 -1.14 -11.73 -2.19
C ALA A 184 -1.10 -10.99 -0.84
N ILE A 185 0.07 -10.48 -0.48
CA ILE A 185 0.21 -9.46 0.58
C ILE A 185 -0.09 -8.10 -0.05
N PHE A 186 -1.08 -7.39 0.47
CA PHE A 186 -1.34 -6.00 0.10
C PHE A 186 -0.83 -5.05 1.18
N VAL A 187 -0.09 -4.03 0.74
CA VAL A 187 0.32 -2.90 1.58
C VAL A 187 -0.23 -1.63 0.97
N TYR A 188 -1.08 -0.96 1.70
CA TYR A 188 -1.82 0.23 1.28
C TYR A 188 -1.40 1.42 2.13
N ALA A 189 -0.75 2.41 1.54
CA ALA A 189 -0.40 3.64 2.25
C ALA A 189 -1.49 4.69 2.08
N THR A 190 -1.86 5.34 3.18
CA THR A 190 -2.82 6.45 3.17
C THR A 190 -2.53 7.46 4.27
N THR A 191 -3.03 8.68 4.09
CA THR A 191 -3.10 9.72 5.13
C THR A 191 -4.48 9.78 5.78
N GLU A 192 -5.50 9.08 5.22
CA GLU A 192 -6.89 9.17 5.65
C GLU A 192 -7.25 8.03 6.63
N PRO A 193 -7.59 8.34 7.90
CA PRO A 193 -8.00 7.33 8.89
C PRO A 193 -9.26 6.56 8.48
N SER A 194 -10.20 7.24 7.81
CA SER A 194 -11.43 6.64 7.31
C SER A 194 -11.17 5.50 6.31
N GLU A 195 -10.14 5.63 5.45
CA GLU A 195 -9.74 4.55 4.56
C GLU A 195 -9.24 3.32 5.33
N ALA A 196 -8.40 3.55 6.34
CA ALA A 196 -7.91 2.45 7.18
C ALA A 196 -9.05 1.69 7.85
N LEU A 197 -10.04 2.40 8.39
CA LEU A 197 -11.20 1.80 9.07
C LEU A 197 -12.12 1.04 8.11
N LEU A 198 -12.34 1.57 6.90
CA LEU A 198 -13.21 0.94 5.89
C LEU A 198 -12.56 -0.28 5.25
N LEU A 199 -11.28 -0.19 4.90
CA LEU A 199 -10.55 -1.28 4.28
C LEU A 199 -10.27 -2.43 5.25
N GLY A 200 -10.15 -2.15 6.55
CA GLY A 200 -9.91 -3.15 7.59
C GLY A 200 -8.49 -3.74 7.53
N GLY A 201 -8.36 -5.03 7.86
CA GLY A 201 -7.06 -5.70 7.91
C GLY A 201 -6.20 -5.27 9.09
N ASN A 202 -4.89 -5.12 8.89
CA ASN A 202 -3.95 -4.63 9.89
C ASN A 202 -3.51 -3.20 9.57
N THR A 203 -3.23 -2.41 10.58
CA THR A 203 -2.70 -1.05 10.40
C THR A 203 -1.40 -0.87 11.18
N ALA A 204 -0.38 -0.37 10.47
CA ALA A 204 0.82 0.21 11.06
C ALA A 204 0.69 1.74 11.05
N THR A 205 0.69 2.36 12.22
CA THR A 205 0.73 3.83 12.32
C THR A 205 2.18 4.31 12.26
N LEU A 206 2.45 5.19 11.30
CA LEU A 206 3.78 5.74 11.05
C LEU A 206 3.88 7.21 11.45
N HIS A 207 4.97 7.54 12.13
CA HIS A 207 5.31 8.92 12.47
C HIS A 207 6.83 9.10 12.44
N GLN A 208 7.31 10.10 11.70
CA GLN A 208 8.75 10.43 11.60
C GLN A 208 9.65 9.20 11.32
N GLY A 209 9.24 8.35 10.38
CA GLY A 209 10.00 7.17 9.98
C GLY A 209 9.95 6.00 10.95
N ARG A 210 9.12 6.04 12.00
CA ARG A 210 8.95 4.98 12.99
C ARG A 210 7.54 4.43 12.95
N VAL A 211 7.40 3.14 13.27
CA VAL A 211 6.10 2.52 13.53
C VAL A 211 5.75 2.75 14.99
N SER A 212 4.64 3.44 15.25
CA SER A 212 4.14 3.70 16.61
C SER A 212 3.36 2.52 17.17
N GLN A 213 2.58 1.85 16.32
CA GLN A 213 1.80 0.66 16.66
C GLN A 213 1.47 -0.12 15.41
N PHE A 214 1.38 -1.46 15.52
CA PHE A 214 0.93 -2.35 14.47
C PHE A 214 -0.01 -3.42 15.04
N GLY A 215 -1.10 -3.70 14.33
CA GLY A 215 -2.07 -4.73 14.70
C GLY A 215 -3.36 -4.64 13.90
N PRO A 216 -4.38 -5.45 14.23
CA PRO A 216 -5.71 -5.35 13.62
C PRO A 216 -6.23 -3.91 13.69
N THR A 217 -6.69 -3.36 12.56
CA THR A 217 -7.06 -1.95 12.44
C THR A 217 -8.00 -1.47 13.54
N ILE A 218 -9.05 -2.25 13.84
CA ILE A 218 -10.04 -1.91 14.86
C ILE A 218 -9.40 -1.90 16.28
N GLU A 219 -8.46 -2.80 16.54
CA GLU A 219 -7.76 -2.83 17.85
C GLU A 219 -6.84 -1.61 17.99
N VAL A 220 -6.07 -1.28 16.95
CA VAL A 220 -5.19 -0.10 16.95
C VAL A 220 -6.01 1.19 17.14
N PHE A 221 -7.18 1.29 16.49
CA PHE A 221 -8.09 2.42 16.63
C PHE A 221 -8.68 2.53 18.04
N ARG A 222 -9.20 1.40 18.59
CA ARG A 222 -9.90 1.41 19.89
C ARG A 222 -8.94 1.49 21.08
N ARG A 223 -7.72 1.00 20.92
CA ARG A 223 -6.71 0.90 21.99
C ARG A 223 -5.36 1.42 21.49
N PRO A 224 -5.27 2.74 21.23
CA PRO A 224 -4.02 3.33 20.80
C PRO A 224 -2.97 3.21 21.91
N ALA A 225 -1.78 2.71 21.57
CA ALA A 225 -0.68 2.49 22.51
C ALA A 225 -0.07 3.81 23.04
N ASN A 226 -0.27 4.89 22.29
CA ASN A 226 0.27 6.22 22.65
C ASN A 226 -0.54 7.33 21.96
N ILE A 227 -0.25 8.56 22.36
CA ILE A 227 -0.93 9.76 21.85
C ILE A 227 -0.73 9.94 20.33
N ILE A 228 0.42 9.55 19.78
CA ILE A 228 0.72 9.66 18.35
C ILE A 228 -0.21 8.75 17.55
N THR A 229 -0.40 7.51 17.98
CA THR A 229 -1.36 6.58 17.35
C THR A 229 -2.78 7.13 17.44
N ALA A 230 -3.20 7.64 18.60
CA ALA A 230 -4.51 8.23 18.77
C ALA A 230 -4.73 9.42 17.83
N GLN A 231 -3.76 10.33 17.73
CA GLN A 231 -3.79 11.48 16.82
C GLN A 231 -3.83 11.06 15.35
N THR A 232 -3.11 10.00 14.98
CA THR A 232 -3.06 9.49 13.61
C THR A 232 -4.44 9.01 13.12
N PHE A 233 -5.29 8.53 14.02
CA PHE A 233 -6.66 8.12 13.72
C PHE A 233 -7.70 9.21 13.94
N SER A 234 -7.32 10.39 14.43
CA SER A 234 -8.26 11.44 14.77
C SER A 234 -8.57 12.36 13.60
N ASP A 235 -9.81 12.29 13.13
CA ASP A 235 -10.38 13.19 12.14
C ASP A 235 -11.81 13.57 12.58
N PRO A 236 -12.09 14.82 12.94
CA PRO A 236 -11.15 15.95 13.06
C PRO A 236 -10.10 15.78 14.15
N PRO A 237 -9.00 16.59 14.13
CA PRO A 237 -7.92 16.50 15.11
C PRO A 237 -8.41 16.57 16.56
N MET A 238 -7.94 15.66 17.42
CA MET A 238 -8.33 15.62 18.82
C MET A 238 -7.78 16.80 19.63
N ASN A 239 -8.55 17.24 20.62
CA ASN A 239 -8.08 18.19 21.62
C ASN A 239 -7.24 17.47 22.68
N ILE A 240 -6.07 18.03 22.99
CA ILE A 240 -5.16 17.50 24.00
C ILE A 240 -5.03 18.50 25.14
N LEU A 241 -5.45 18.08 26.34
CA LEU A 241 -5.32 18.87 27.55
C LEU A 241 -4.21 18.26 28.44
N ARG A 242 -3.31 19.10 28.89
CA ARG A 242 -2.35 18.73 29.93
C ARG A 242 -3.00 18.95 31.29
N VAL A 243 -3.12 17.88 32.08
CA VAL A 243 -3.68 17.95 33.44
C VAL A 243 -2.64 17.44 34.43
N THR A 244 -2.59 18.08 35.62
CA THR A 244 -1.80 17.61 36.76
C THR A 244 -2.74 17.01 37.79
N LYS A 245 -2.56 15.73 38.13
CA LYS A 245 -3.31 15.07 39.20
C LYS A 245 -2.72 15.52 40.54
N LEU A 246 -3.48 16.30 41.31
CA LEU A 246 -3.14 16.61 42.69
C LEU A 246 -3.69 15.47 43.58
N ILE A 247 -2.79 14.77 44.26
CA ILE A 247 -3.15 13.76 45.26
C ILE A 247 -3.07 14.45 46.63
N PHE A 248 -4.21 14.71 47.24
CA PHE A 248 -4.27 15.15 48.65
C PHE A 248 -4.26 13.91 49.51
N THR A 249 -3.17 13.72 50.24
CA THR A 249 -3.15 12.74 51.37
C THR A 249 -3.74 13.47 52.56
N MET A 250 -4.91 13.06 53.02
CA MET A 250 -5.41 13.51 54.36
C MET A 250 -4.54 12.88 55.44
N LEU A 251 -3.92 13.73 56.23
CA LEU A 251 -3.22 13.34 57.45
C LEU A 251 -4.20 13.01 58.57
#